data_b29a10648457323b969eb1a57ad9bb8b
#
_entry.id   b29a10648457323b969eb1a57ad9bb8b
#
_cell.length_a   1.000
_cell.length_b   1.000
_cell.length_c   1.000
_cell.angle_alpha   90.00
_cell.angle_beta   90.00
_cell.angle_gamma   90.00
#
_symmetry.space_group_name_H-M   'P 1'
#
loop_
_entity.id
_entity.type
_entity.pdbx_description
1 polymer ?
#
loop_
_entity_poly.entity_id
_entity_poly.type
_entity_poly.pdbx_seq_one_letter_code
_entity_poly.pdbx_strand_id
1 'polypeptide(L)'
;AVYVHKDSPLGELSIAQVDTIFSTTRRCGGAESKDSWGSLGLSGGWTDRPIQLYGRNSVSGTYGYFKKVALCSGDFKNSVNEQPGSASVVQAVASSLNGIGYSGIGYITSGVKALKLSSEGAPSVSATPENALSGDYPLSRYLYVYVNKKPGEPLQPLAQEFLKLVLSKEGQEIVGKDGYVQVSAEVAERELA
;
A
#
# COMPACT_ATOMS: atom_id res chain seq x y z
N ALA A 1 0.50 -1.27 2.04
CA ALA A 1 0.79 -2.68 2.31
C ALA A 1 -0.26 -3.58 1.65
N VAL A 2 0.09 -4.86 1.44
CA VAL A 2 -0.84 -5.93 1.05
C VAL A 2 -1.20 -6.72 2.30
N TYR A 3 -2.50 -6.94 2.51
CA TYR A 3 -3.05 -7.57 3.70
C TYR A 3 -3.77 -8.86 3.35
N VAL A 4 -3.67 -9.84 4.24
CA VAL A 4 -4.51 -11.05 4.27
C VAL A 4 -5.15 -11.19 5.64
N HIS A 5 -6.17 -12.05 5.75
CA HIS A 5 -6.75 -12.40 7.04
C HIS A 5 -5.66 -12.91 8.00
N LYS A 6 -5.76 -12.58 9.29
CA LYS A 6 -4.75 -12.94 10.31
C LYS A 6 -4.41 -14.45 10.34
N ASP A 7 -5.37 -15.30 10.07
CA ASP A 7 -5.24 -16.77 10.09
C ASP A 7 -4.82 -17.36 8.72
N SER A 8 -4.60 -16.55 7.69
CA SER A 8 -4.04 -17.02 6.42
C SER A 8 -2.62 -17.57 6.65
N PRO A 9 -2.25 -18.75 6.09
CA PRO A 9 -0.87 -19.25 6.19
C PRO A 9 0.13 -18.49 5.31
N LEU A 10 -0.35 -17.68 4.35
CA LEU A 10 0.53 -16.92 3.46
C LEU A 10 1.32 -15.87 4.25
N GLY A 11 2.65 -15.82 4.08
CA GLY A 11 3.52 -14.87 4.77
C GLY A 11 4.13 -13.81 3.87
N GLU A 12 4.31 -14.12 2.60
CA GLU A 12 5.02 -13.26 1.65
C GLU A 12 4.56 -13.44 0.21
N LEU A 13 4.82 -12.44 -0.62
CA LEU A 13 4.61 -12.45 -2.08
C LEU A 13 5.70 -11.64 -2.77
N SER A 14 6.02 -11.99 -4.01
CA SER A 14 6.73 -11.08 -4.90
C SER A 14 5.74 -10.09 -5.57
N ILE A 15 6.25 -8.96 -6.06
CA ILE A 15 5.44 -8.00 -6.85
C ILE A 15 4.82 -8.69 -8.07
N ALA A 16 5.56 -9.58 -8.74
CA ALA A 16 5.02 -10.36 -9.85
C ALA A 16 3.84 -11.26 -9.41
N GLN A 17 3.90 -11.88 -8.22
CA GLN A 17 2.77 -12.64 -7.67
C GLN A 17 1.58 -11.74 -7.31
N VAL A 18 1.82 -10.57 -6.72
CA VAL A 18 0.76 -9.58 -6.46
C VAL A 18 0.05 -9.19 -7.76
N ASP A 19 0.80 -8.95 -8.82
CA ASP A 19 0.25 -8.65 -10.15
C ASP A 19 -0.61 -9.81 -10.68
N THR A 20 -0.16 -11.06 -10.57
CA THR A 20 -0.96 -12.23 -11.02
C THR A 20 -2.27 -12.41 -10.25
N ILE A 21 -2.32 -11.95 -8.99
CA ILE A 21 -3.50 -12.00 -8.13
C ILE A 21 -4.51 -10.90 -8.52
N PHE A 22 -4.06 -9.66 -8.69
CA PHE A 22 -4.93 -8.49 -8.84
C PHE A 22 -5.17 -8.06 -10.29
N SER A 23 -4.30 -8.44 -11.24
CA SER A 23 -4.30 -7.92 -12.61
C SER A 23 -4.80 -8.95 -13.64
N THR A 24 -5.48 -8.45 -14.68
CA THR A 24 -5.81 -9.21 -15.89
C THR A 24 -4.66 -9.22 -16.88
N THR A 25 -3.84 -8.16 -16.89
CA THR A 25 -2.79 -7.95 -17.91
C THR A 25 -1.43 -8.49 -17.52
N ARG A 26 -1.17 -8.67 -16.23
CA ARG A 26 0.05 -9.27 -15.64
C ARG A 26 1.36 -8.71 -16.20
N ARG A 27 1.48 -7.39 -16.20
CA ARG A 27 2.62 -6.66 -16.80
C ARG A 27 3.91 -6.73 -15.99
N CYS A 28 3.83 -7.14 -14.70
CA CYS A 28 5.02 -7.35 -13.87
C CYS A 28 5.68 -8.74 -14.06
N GLY A 29 5.35 -9.47 -15.13
CA GLY A 29 6.06 -10.69 -15.51
C GLY A 29 5.43 -12.00 -15.06
N GLY A 30 4.25 -11.97 -14.44
CA GLY A 30 3.54 -13.19 -14.06
C GLY A 30 2.92 -13.92 -15.25
N ALA A 31 3.20 -15.23 -15.41
CA ALA A 31 2.72 -16.01 -16.56
C ALA A 31 1.21 -16.28 -16.50
N GLU A 32 0.67 -16.62 -15.33
CA GLU A 32 -0.70 -17.10 -15.17
C GLU A 32 -1.45 -16.30 -14.08
N SER A 33 -2.77 -16.14 -14.28
CA SER A 33 -3.66 -15.61 -13.24
C SER A 33 -3.69 -16.52 -12.02
N LYS A 34 -3.71 -15.93 -10.83
CA LYS A 34 -3.86 -16.66 -9.58
C LYS A 34 -5.21 -16.32 -8.96
N ASP A 35 -6.14 -17.27 -8.99
CA ASP A 35 -7.52 -17.09 -8.57
C ASP A 35 -7.88 -17.96 -7.35
N SER A 36 -7.02 -18.91 -6.97
CA SER A 36 -7.15 -19.73 -5.76
C SER A 36 -5.89 -19.67 -4.91
N TRP A 37 -6.04 -19.91 -3.63
CA TRP A 37 -4.92 -19.98 -2.70
C TRP A 37 -3.96 -21.15 -3.00
N GLY A 38 -4.48 -22.26 -3.53
CA GLY A 38 -3.64 -23.38 -4.00
C GLY A 38 -2.76 -23.01 -5.17
N SER A 39 -3.20 -22.10 -6.05
CA SER A 39 -2.36 -21.61 -7.16
C SER A 39 -1.15 -20.77 -6.69
N LEU A 40 -1.15 -20.35 -5.41
CA LEU A 40 -0.02 -19.72 -4.73
C LEU A 40 0.81 -20.70 -3.90
N GLY A 41 0.57 -22.01 -4.02
CA GLY A 41 1.29 -23.07 -3.32
C GLY A 41 0.73 -23.44 -1.94
N LEU A 42 -0.41 -22.92 -1.53
CA LEU A 42 -1.06 -23.33 -0.28
C LEU A 42 -1.76 -24.67 -0.47
N SER A 43 -1.64 -25.56 0.54
CA SER A 43 -2.14 -26.92 0.51
C SER A 43 -3.24 -27.19 1.53
N GLY A 44 -3.78 -28.42 1.54
CA GLY A 44 -4.82 -28.86 2.45
C GLY A 44 -6.12 -28.09 2.23
N GLY A 45 -6.75 -27.63 3.31
CA GLY A 45 -8.02 -26.89 3.22
C GLY A 45 -7.95 -25.54 2.48
N TRP A 46 -6.79 -25.14 1.98
CA TRP A 46 -6.57 -23.91 1.23
C TRP A 46 -6.50 -24.14 -0.29
N THR A 47 -6.30 -25.37 -0.74
CA THR A 47 -6.03 -25.70 -2.17
C THR A 47 -7.07 -25.13 -3.11
N ASP A 48 -8.34 -25.37 -2.84
CA ASP A 48 -9.44 -24.98 -3.74
C ASP A 48 -10.16 -23.69 -3.30
N ARG A 49 -9.67 -23.01 -2.26
CA ARG A 49 -10.30 -21.76 -1.81
C ARG A 49 -10.06 -20.65 -2.81
N PRO A 50 -11.13 -19.98 -3.29
CA PRO A 50 -10.99 -18.83 -4.16
C PRO A 50 -10.37 -17.65 -3.41
N ILE A 51 -9.59 -16.84 -4.10
CA ILE A 51 -9.06 -15.57 -3.56
C ILE A 51 -10.13 -14.50 -3.70
N GLN A 52 -10.49 -13.84 -2.60
CA GLN A 52 -11.38 -12.67 -2.60
C GLN A 52 -10.56 -11.39 -2.56
N LEU A 53 -10.70 -10.57 -3.61
CA LEU A 53 -9.91 -9.37 -3.83
C LEU A 53 -10.61 -8.13 -3.27
N TYR A 54 -9.88 -7.33 -2.50
CA TYR A 54 -10.35 -6.05 -1.97
C TYR A 54 -9.35 -4.94 -2.30
N GLY A 55 -9.88 -3.81 -2.78
CA GLY A 55 -9.06 -2.67 -3.17
C GLY A 55 -9.78 -1.35 -2.98
N ARG A 56 -9.10 -0.27 -3.33
CA ARG A 56 -9.66 1.08 -3.34
C ARG A 56 -10.33 1.34 -4.70
N ASN A 57 -11.27 2.23 -4.72
CA ASN A 57 -11.89 2.73 -5.96
C ASN A 57 -10.93 3.64 -6.74
N SER A 58 -11.28 3.90 -8.00
CA SER A 58 -10.41 4.63 -8.96
C SER A 58 -10.12 6.09 -8.61
N VAL A 59 -10.91 6.73 -7.73
CA VAL A 59 -10.65 8.10 -7.27
C VAL A 59 -9.58 8.16 -6.18
N SER A 60 -9.13 7.01 -5.66
CA SER A 60 -8.11 6.92 -4.63
C SER A 60 -6.69 7.02 -5.20
N GLY A 61 -5.85 7.88 -4.62
CA GLY A 61 -4.42 7.89 -4.91
C GLY A 61 -3.72 6.56 -4.60
N THR A 62 -4.25 5.77 -3.65
CA THR A 62 -3.75 4.41 -3.35
C THR A 62 -4.05 3.44 -4.48
N TYR A 63 -5.22 3.54 -5.11
CA TYR A 63 -5.55 2.79 -6.31
C TYR A 63 -4.56 3.08 -7.45
N GLY A 64 -4.38 4.35 -7.79
CA GLY A 64 -3.47 4.75 -8.87
C GLY A 64 -2.01 4.34 -8.60
N TYR A 65 -1.55 4.49 -7.37
CA TYR A 65 -0.21 4.07 -6.97
C TYR A 65 -0.04 2.55 -7.06
N PHE A 66 -0.97 1.77 -6.51
CA PHE A 66 -0.92 0.30 -6.58
C PHE A 66 -0.96 -0.19 -8.03
N LYS A 67 -1.84 0.39 -8.87
CA LYS A 67 -1.88 0.09 -10.31
C LYS A 67 -0.53 0.32 -10.97
N LYS A 68 0.11 1.46 -10.68
CA LYS A 68 1.40 1.84 -11.27
C LYS A 68 2.54 0.91 -10.84
N VAL A 69 2.66 0.62 -9.55
CA VAL A 69 3.83 -0.06 -8.97
C VAL A 69 3.63 -1.56 -8.86
N ALA A 70 2.51 -2.01 -8.28
CA ALA A 70 2.26 -3.43 -8.04
C ALA A 70 1.73 -4.18 -9.25
N LEU A 71 1.10 -3.47 -10.21
CA LEU A 71 0.58 -4.06 -11.45
C LEU A 71 1.33 -3.58 -12.70
N CYS A 72 2.44 -2.88 -12.55
CA CYS A 72 3.22 -2.33 -13.67
C CYS A 72 2.35 -1.56 -14.69
N SER A 73 1.43 -0.74 -14.18
CA SER A 73 0.39 -0.04 -14.95
C SER A 73 -0.58 -0.99 -15.69
N GLY A 74 -0.70 -2.24 -15.23
CA GLY A 74 -1.68 -3.22 -15.72
C GLY A 74 -3.10 -2.92 -15.25
N ASP A 75 -4.08 -3.66 -15.76
CA ASP A 75 -5.48 -3.46 -15.44
C ASP A 75 -5.93 -4.41 -14.35
N PHE A 76 -6.67 -3.89 -13.37
CA PHE A 76 -7.26 -4.69 -12.32
C PHE A 76 -8.24 -5.73 -12.87
N LYS A 77 -8.38 -6.84 -12.17
CA LYS A 77 -9.48 -7.80 -12.40
C LYS A 77 -10.81 -7.16 -12.02
N ASN A 78 -11.85 -7.45 -12.79
CA ASN A 78 -13.22 -7.00 -12.49
C ASN A 78 -13.77 -7.57 -11.17
N SER A 79 -13.16 -8.63 -10.64
CA SER A 79 -13.50 -9.26 -9.36
C SER A 79 -12.96 -8.52 -8.13
N VAL A 80 -12.21 -7.44 -8.30
CA VAL A 80 -11.78 -6.61 -7.16
C VAL A 80 -12.97 -5.88 -6.57
N ASN A 81 -13.28 -6.19 -5.29
CA ASN A 81 -14.30 -5.50 -4.54
C ASN A 81 -13.77 -4.12 -4.11
N GLU A 82 -14.22 -3.08 -4.80
CA GLU A 82 -13.80 -1.71 -4.54
C GLU A 82 -14.41 -1.18 -3.23
N GLN A 83 -13.56 -0.56 -2.41
CA GLN A 83 -13.92 0.03 -1.14
C GLN A 83 -13.68 1.55 -1.15
N PRO A 84 -14.56 2.33 -0.50
CA PRO A 84 -14.44 3.79 -0.50
C PRO A 84 -13.28 4.30 0.36
N GLY A 85 -12.85 3.53 1.38
CA GLY A 85 -11.85 3.94 2.35
C GLY A 85 -10.77 2.88 2.60
N SER A 86 -9.63 3.32 3.12
CA SER A 86 -8.52 2.43 3.50
C SER A 86 -8.89 1.49 4.66
N ALA A 87 -9.59 2.02 5.67
CA ALA A 87 -10.10 1.23 6.78
C ALA A 87 -11.13 0.17 6.32
N SER A 88 -11.99 0.51 5.35
CA SER A 88 -12.99 -0.42 4.81
C SER A 88 -12.35 -1.62 4.09
N VAL A 89 -11.22 -1.41 3.37
CA VAL A 89 -10.46 -2.52 2.78
C VAL A 89 -9.96 -3.46 3.85
N VAL A 90 -9.31 -2.93 4.90
CA VAL A 90 -8.75 -3.74 5.99
C VAL A 90 -9.87 -4.51 6.72
N GLN A 91 -11.01 -3.86 6.98
CA GLN A 91 -12.15 -4.50 7.62
C GLN A 91 -12.73 -5.64 6.76
N ALA A 92 -12.85 -5.42 5.43
CA ALA A 92 -13.33 -6.45 4.51
C ALA A 92 -12.38 -7.66 4.47
N VAL A 93 -11.06 -7.44 4.46
CA VAL A 93 -10.07 -8.52 4.56
C VAL A 93 -10.15 -9.23 5.91
N ALA A 94 -10.30 -8.49 7.03
CA ALA A 94 -10.45 -9.07 8.38
C ALA A 94 -11.71 -9.93 8.54
N SER A 95 -12.75 -9.64 7.75
CA SER A 95 -14.03 -10.38 7.78
C SER A 95 -14.06 -11.57 6.82
N SER A 96 -13.03 -11.75 5.99
CA SER A 96 -12.96 -12.79 4.96
C SER A 96 -11.70 -13.63 5.11
N LEU A 97 -11.85 -14.89 5.51
CA LEU A 97 -10.71 -15.81 5.60
C LEU A 97 -9.96 -15.97 4.26
N ASN A 98 -10.68 -15.83 3.15
CA ASN A 98 -10.14 -15.91 1.78
C ASN A 98 -9.70 -14.55 1.23
N GLY A 99 -9.75 -13.50 2.05
CA GLY A 99 -9.50 -12.12 1.65
C GLY A 99 -8.02 -11.79 1.47
N ILE A 100 -7.74 -11.04 0.42
CA ILE A 100 -6.50 -10.29 0.21
C ILE A 100 -6.87 -8.88 -0.26
N GLY A 101 -6.15 -7.88 0.22
CA GLY A 101 -6.41 -6.49 -0.15
C GLY A 101 -5.18 -5.60 0.01
N TYR A 102 -5.25 -4.37 -0.49
CA TYR A 102 -4.19 -3.39 -0.33
C TYR A 102 -4.72 -2.09 0.28
N SER A 103 -3.95 -1.52 1.21
CA SER A 103 -4.28 -0.29 1.91
C SER A 103 -3.03 0.37 2.49
N GLY A 104 -3.19 1.55 3.12
CA GLY A 104 -2.12 2.20 3.86
C GLY A 104 -1.63 1.35 5.04
N ILE A 105 -0.33 1.43 5.34
CA ILE A 105 0.31 0.61 6.38
C ILE A 105 -0.27 0.86 7.78
N GLY A 106 -0.67 2.10 8.08
CA GLY A 106 -1.20 2.48 9.37
C GLY A 106 -2.64 2.03 9.66
N TYR A 107 -3.31 1.41 8.68
CA TYR A 107 -4.67 0.88 8.86
C TYR A 107 -4.70 -0.57 9.34
N ILE A 108 -3.54 -1.16 9.64
CA ILE A 108 -3.44 -2.53 10.15
C ILE A 108 -4.26 -2.71 11.45
N THR A 109 -4.99 -3.82 11.54
CA THR A 109 -5.75 -4.20 12.73
C THR A 109 -5.38 -5.63 13.14
N SER A 110 -5.81 -6.06 14.33
CA SER A 110 -5.58 -7.43 14.82
C SER A 110 -6.27 -8.52 13.98
N GLY A 111 -7.20 -8.15 13.09
CA GLY A 111 -7.89 -9.09 12.20
C GLY A 111 -7.13 -9.40 10.91
N VAL A 112 -6.07 -8.67 10.61
CA VAL A 112 -5.26 -8.85 9.39
C VAL A 112 -3.79 -8.95 9.71
N LYS A 113 -3.01 -9.44 8.75
CA LYS A 113 -1.56 -9.32 8.76
C LYS A 113 -1.07 -8.76 7.42
N ALA A 114 -0.04 -7.92 7.48
CA ALA A 114 0.64 -7.40 6.31
C ALA A 114 1.64 -8.45 5.79
N LEU A 115 1.63 -8.67 4.48
CA LEU A 115 2.57 -9.57 3.84
C LEU A 115 3.93 -8.91 3.66
N LYS A 116 5.00 -9.70 3.79
CA LYS A 116 6.30 -9.32 3.27
C LYS A 116 6.23 -9.27 1.75
N LEU A 117 6.90 -8.31 1.15
CA LEU A 117 6.98 -8.20 -0.30
C LEU A 117 8.42 -8.22 -0.77
N SER A 118 8.63 -8.79 -1.96
CA SER A 118 9.92 -8.75 -2.64
C SER A 118 9.79 -8.17 -4.04
N SER A 119 10.77 -7.38 -4.44
CA SER A 119 11.04 -7.05 -5.84
C SER A 119 11.77 -8.21 -6.52
N GLU A 120 11.86 -8.19 -7.84
CA GLU A 120 12.57 -9.21 -8.60
C GLU A 120 14.03 -9.33 -8.15
N GLY A 121 14.44 -10.55 -7.80
CA GLY A 121 15.83 -10.84 -7.36
C GLY A 121 16.20 -10.34 -5.96
N ALA A 122 15.28 -9.70 -5.22
CA ALA A 122 15.52 -9.17 -3.88
C ALA A 122 14.85 -10.02 -2.79
N PRO A 123 15.37 -10.00 -1.55
CA PRO A 123 14.72 -10.66 -0.43
C PRO A 123 13.38 -10.01 -0.08
N SER A 124 12.49 -10.79 0.55
CA SER A 124 11.20 -10.29 1.05
C SER A 124 11.40 -9.35 2.25
N VAL A 125 10.78 -8.18 2.20
CA VAL A 125 10.86 -7.12 3.20
C VAL A 125 9.52 -6.96 3.91
N SER A 126 9.56 -6.80 5.24
CA SER A 126 8.36 -6.59 6.06
C SER A 126 7.78 -5.19 5.87
N ALA A 127 6.45 -5.08 5.92
CA ALA A 127 5.75 -3.80 5.92
C ALA A 127 5.86 -3.13 7.30
N THR A 128 6.99 -2.48 7.57
CA THR A 128 7.21 -1.70 8.78
C THR A 128 7.46 -0.23 8.46
N PRO A 129 7.25 0.69 9.41
CA PRO A 129 7.58 2.11 9.21
C PRO A 129 9.02 2.34 8.78
N GLU A 130 9.98 1.61 9.35
CA GLU A 130 11.40 1.72 9.04
C GLU A 130 11.69 1.34 7.59
N ASN A 131 11.15 0.20 7.13
CA ASN A 131 11.31 -0.27 5.76
C ASN A 131 10.54 0.60 4.75
N ALA A 132 9.47 1.27 5.19
CA ALA A 132 8.77 2.24 4.36
C ALA A 132 9.58 3.53 4.18
N LEU A 133 10.24 4.01 5.26
CA LEU A 133 11.09 5.21 5.23
C LEU A 133 12.39 5.00 4.45
N SER A 134 13.05 3.84 4.61
CA SER A 134 14.25 3.50 3.84
C SER A 134 13.96 3.27 2.35
N GLY A 135 12.69 3.00 1.99
CA GLY A 135 12.31 2.62 0.63
C GLY A 135 12.52 1.14 0.31
N ASP A 136 12.93 0.32 1.29
CA ASP A 136 13.17 -1.11 1.10
C ASP A 136 11.87 -1.90 0.86
N TYR A 137 10.75 -1.46 1.48
CA TYR A 137 9.46 -2.06 1.20
C TYR A 137 8.95 -1.63 -0.18
N PRO A 138 8.72 -2.55 -1.14
CA PRO A 138 8.49 -2.23 -2.55
C PRO A 138 7.29 -1.31 -2.83
N LEU A 139 6.34 -1.22 -1.91
CA LEU A 139 5.13 -0.38 -2.03
C LEU A 139 5.18 0.84 -1.11
N SER A 140 6.35 1.38 -0.82
CA SER A 140 6.51 2.64 -0.08
C SER A 140 6.54 3.84 -1.00
N ARG A 141 6.00 4.98 -0.53
CA ARG A 141 6.10 6.27 -1.21
C ARG A 141 5.91 7.42 -0.23
N TYR A 142 6.42 8.59 -0.59
CA TYR A 142 6.04 9.83 0.06
C TYR A 142 4.63 10.27 -0.37
N LEU A 143 3.94 10.95 0.53
CA LEU A 143 2.77 11.76 0.20
C LEU A 143 3.26 13.19 -0.02
N TYR A 144 2.81 13.79 -1.13
CA TYR A 144 3.25 15.13 -1.53
C TYR A 144 2.13 16.13 -1.32
N VAL A 145 2.49 17.29 -0.79
CA VAL A 145 1.62 18.48 -0.79
C VAL A 145 2.07 19.37 -1.94
N TYR A 146 1.16 19.68 -2.85
CA TYR A 146 1.43 20.55 -3.98
C TYR A 146 0.93 21.95 -3.66
N VAL A 147 1.78 22.95 -3.88
CA VAL A 147 1.46 24.37 -3.71
C VAL A 147 1.62 25.11 -5.02
N ASN A 148 0.71 26.07 -5.29
CA ASN A 148 0.84 26.96 -6.41
C ASN A 148 1.69 28.17 -5.99
N LYS A 149 2.89 28.29 -6.54
CA LYS A 149 3.84 29.36 -6.26
C LYS A 149 4.30 29.99 -7.56
N LYS A 150 4.20 31.31 -7.67
CA LYS A 150 4.75 32.03 -8.81
C LYS A 150 6.29 32.02 -8.74
N PRO A 151 6.99 31.73 -9.84
CA PRO A 151 8.44 31.72 -9.86
C PRO A 151 9.02 33.07 -9.38
N GLY A 152 10.01 33.00 -8.46
CA GLY A 152 10.66 34.18 -7.90
C GLY A 152 9.89 34.92 -6.79
N GLU A 153 8.67 34.53 -6.49
CA GLU A 153 7.89 35.10 -5.38
C GLU A 153 7.82 34.15 -4.17
N PRO A 154 7.70 34.66 -2.93
CA PRO A 154 7.49 33.81 -1.76
C PRO A 154 6.11 33.15 -1.80
N LEU A 155 5.95 32.05 -1.05
CA LEU A 155 4.62 31.47 -0.80
C LEU A 155 3.73 32.48 -0.07
N GLN A 156 2.42 32.36 -0.32
CA GLN A 156 1.44 33.12 0.49
C GLN A 156 1.61 32.72 1.98
N PRO A 157 1.50 33.69 2.91
CA PRO A 157 1.79 33.44 4.32
C PRO A 157 1.04 32.27 4.93
N LEU A 158 -0.26 32.11 4.60
CA LEU A 158 -1.07 31.00 5.10
C LEU A 158 -0.56 29.64 4.61
N ALA A 159 -0.19 29.53 3.33
CA ALA A 159 0.36 28.29 2.77
C ALA A 159 1.73 27.97 3.39
N GLN A 160 2.57 28.97 3.61
CA GLN A 160 3.86 28.82 4.25
C GLN A 160 3.72 28.30 5.70
N GLU A 161 2.85 28.90 6.51
CA GLU A 161 2.64 28.48 7.90
C GLU A 161 2.00 27.07 7.96
N PHE A 162 1.11 26.74 7.03
CA PHE A 162 0.56 25.39 6.92
C PHE A 162 1.67 24.34 6.66
N LEU A 163 2.58 24.61 5.71
CA LEU A 163 3.69 23.69 5.43
C LEU A 163 4.65 23.57 6.62
N LYS A 164 4.95 24.68 7.30
CA LYS A 164 5.74 24.66 8.54
C LYS A 164 5.08 23.81 9.62
N LEU A 165 3.74 23.94 9.79
CA LEU A 165 3.00 23.12 10.74
C LEU A 165 3.08 21.63 10.34
N VAL A 166 2.81 21.29 9.08
CA VAL A 166 2.85 19.89 8.59
C VAL A 166 4.22 19.24 8.82
N LEU A 167 5.30 19.98 8.58
CA LEU A 167 6.67 19.50 8.73
C LEU A 167 7.26 19.70 10.12
N SER A 168 6.52 20.35 11.05
CA SER A 168 6.93 20.46 12.44
C SER A 168 6.84 19.12 13.18
N LYS A 169 7.48 19.02 14.34
CA LYS A 169 7.38 17.85 15.22
C LYS A 169 5.93 17.55 15.59
N GLU A 170 5.17 18.58 15.98
CA GLU A 170 3.77 18.47 16.36
C GLU A 170 2.90 18.02 15.18
N GLY A 171 3.13 18.57 13.99
CA GLY A 171 2.44 18.14 12.76
C GLY A 171 2.75 16.70 12.41
N GLN A 172 4.00 16.27 12.53
CA GLN A 172 4.40 14.88 12.28
C GLN A 172 3.86 13.91 13.35
N GLU A 173 3.67 14.34 14.60
CA GLU A 173 2.95 13.53 15.60
C GLU A 173 1.48 13.29 15.20
N ILE A 174 0.81 14.30 14.63
CA ILE A 174 -0.55 14.15 14.08
C ILE A 174 -0.56 13.18 12.91
N VAL A 175 0.39 13.32 11.98
CA VAL A 175 0.57 12.40 10.83
C VAL A 175 0.70 10.95 11.31
N GLY A 176 1.51 10.70 12.35
CA GLY A 176 1.66 9.37 12.94
C GLY A 176 0.38 8.84 13.59
N LYS A 177 -0.36 9.70 14.30
CA LYS A 177 -1.64 9.33 14.93
C LYS A 177 -2.73 8.97 13.90
N ASP A 178 -2.67 9.58 12.72
CA ASP A 178 -3.60 9.28 11.60
C ASP A 178 -3.17 8.03 10.79
N GLY A 179 -2.15 7.30 11.24
CA GLY A 179 -1.73 6.02 10.66
C GLY A 179 -0.78 6.16 9.46
N TYR A 180 -0.15 7.30 9.27
CA TYR A 180 0.93 7.47 8.29
C TYR A 180 2.31 7.35 8.95
N VAL A 181 3.32 7.11 8.13
CA VAL A 181 4.70 7.10 8.58
C VAL A 181 5.24 8.52 8.59
N GLN A 182 5.76 8.96 9.74
CA GLN A 182 6.36 10.28 9.90
C GLN A 182 7.65 10.39 9.07
N VAL A 183 7.91 11.56 8.49
CA VAL A 183 9.21 11.83 7.87
C VAL A 183 10.28 12.11 8.93
N SER A 184 11.55 11.87 8.60
CA SER A 184 12.65 12.21 9.50
C SER A 184 12.81 13.73 9.64
N ALA A 185 13.42 14.18 10.74
CA ALA A 185 13.75 15.60 10.94
C ALA A 185 14.60 16.14 9.79
N GLU A 186 15.57 15.37 9.32
CA GLU A 186 16.42 15.73 8.17
C GLU A 186 15.61 15.99 6.88
N VAL A 187 14.62 15.13 6.60
CA VAL A 187 13.73 15.33 5.46
C VAL A 187 12.87 16.58 5.66
N ALA A 188 12.30 16.77 6.85
CA ALA A 188 11.48 17.93 7.17
C ALA A 188 12.27 19.25 7.03
N GLU A 189 13.48 19.30 7.53
CA GLU A 189 14.38 20.47 7.43
C GLU A 189 14.73 20.78 5.96
N ARG A 190 15.06 19.76 5.18
CA ARG A 190 15.37 19.91 3.76
C ARG A 190 14.20 20.48 2.96
N GLU A 191 12.99 20.03 3.24
CA GLU A 191 11.78 20.48 2.52
C GLU A 191 11.31 21.88 2.97
N LEU A 192 11.77 22.38 4.13
CA LEU A 192 11.48 23.72 4.62
C LEU A 192 12.50 24.78 4.16
N ALA A 193 13.67 24.36 3.67
CA ALA A 193 14.72 25.25 3.16
C ALA A 193 14.38 25.82 1.79
#